data_1cc9885b9117a882c572dc6099841e3d
#
_entry.id   1cc9885b9117a882c572dc6099841e3d
#
_cell.length_a   1.000
_cell.length_b   1.000
_cell.length_c   1.000
_cell.angle_alpha   90.00
_cell.angle_beta   90.00
_cell.angle_gamma   90.00
#
_symmetry.space_group_name_H-M   'P 1'
#
loop_
_entity.id
_entity.type
_entity.pdbx_description
1 polymer ?
#
loop_
_entity_poly.entity_id
_entity_poly.type
_entity_poly.pdbx_seq_one_letter_code
_entity_poly.pdbx_strand_id
1 'polypeptide(L)'
;YYDEKTDVLYLADNGSGMTEDIIKNHWMTIGRSSKKENFVSQKGRIQTGEKGIGRFALDRIADSCQMLTCTDGGHSRLLWTVDWDSFSNGKNITEIGADLDKTDINFIHFLDGCTNSNVIKLIKKKWKTSGTIFKLTNLRDDWNSELIHTIRENLASLIPYELSAIYKIYCFGNEDTEETAEVFSDLESFSYD
;
A
#
# COMPACT_ATOMS: atom_id res chain seq x y z
N TYR A 1 2.80 -4.31 6.43
CA TYR A 1 2.86 -5.49 7.28
C TYR A 1 3.20 -6.71 6.46
N TYR A 2 4.25 -7.42 6.82
CA TYR A 2 4.55 -8.75 6.31
C TYR A 2 4.11 -9.80 7.33
N ASP A 3 3.29 -10.74 6.88
CA ASP A 3 2.83 -11.88 7.66
C ASP A 3 3.65 -13.12 7.30
N GLU A 4 4.64 -13.44 8.13
CA GLU A 4 5.54 -14.58 7.92
C GLU A 4 4.81 -15.93 7.97
N LYS A 5 3.69 -16.03 8.71
CA LYS A 5 2.94 -17.29 8.85
C LYS A 5 2.14 -17.64 7.60
N THR A 6 1.70 -16.63 6.86
CA THR A 6 0.88 -16.81 5.66
C THR A 6 1.60 -16.41 4.38
N ASP A 7 2.84 -15.90 4.49
CA ASP A 7 3.67 -15.37 3.40
C ASP A 7 2.90 -14.32 2.57
N VAL A 8 2.33 -13.34 3.27
CA VAL A 8 1.52 -12.28 2.66
C VAL A 8 2.05 -10.91 3.06
N LEU A 9 2.25 -10.04 2.06
CA LEU A 9 2.59 -8.64 2.30
C LEU A 9 1.36 -7.75 2.13
N TYR A 10 1.07 -6.95 3.16
CA TYR A 10 0.02 -5.94 3.13
C TYR A 10 0.65 -4.54 3.08
N LEU A 11 0.24 -3.73 2.09
CA LEU A 11 0.58 -2.31 2.00
C LEU A 11 -0.70 -1.50 2.14
N ALA A 12 -0.75 -0.58 3.08
CA ALA A 12 -1.98 0.15 3.40
C ALA A 12 -1.73 1.65 3.54
N ASP A 13 -2.62 2.46 2.99
CA ASP A 13 -2.66 3.91 3.19
C ASP A 13 -4.07 4.38 3.59
N ASN A 14 -4.15 5.37 4.47
CA ASN A 14 -5.39 6.02 4.87
C ASN A 14 -5.66 7.30 4.05
N GLY A 15 -5.28 7.29 2.79
CA GLY A 15 -5.47 8.40 1.85
C GLY A 15 -6.92 8.58 1.42
N SER A 16 -7.11 9.23 0.28
CA SER A 16 -8.43 9.52 -0.29
C SER A 16 -9.05 8.33 -1.04
N GLY A 17 -8.31 7.23 -1.20
CA GLY A 17 -8.72 6.11 -2.04
C GLY A 17 -8.72 6.43 -3.53
N MET A 18 -9.21 5.51 -4.35
CA MET A 18 -9.31 5.65 -5.80
C MET A 18 -10.73 5.39 -6.28
N THR A 19 -11.19 6.21 -7.24
CA THR A 19 -12.42 5.96 -7.98
C THR A 19 -12.19 4.95 -9.10
N GLU A 20 -13.26 4.39 -9.63
CA GLU A 20 -13.20 3.49 -10.79
C GLU A 20 -12.53 4.14 -12.00
N ASP A 21 -12.82 5.43 -12.24
CA ASP A 21 -12.19 6.22 -13.30
C ASP A 21 -10.69 6.38 -13.10
N ILE A 22 -10.24 6.67 -11.87
CA ILE A 22 -8.81 6.75 -11.54
C ILE A 22 -8.13 5.41 -11.76
N ILE A 23 -8.76 4.29 -11.37
CA ILE A 23 -8.19 2.96 -11.58
C ILE A 23 -8.05 2.67 -13.08
N LYS A 24 -9.12 2.84 -13.86
CA LYS A 24 -9.13 2.51 -15.29
C LYS A 24 -8.21 3.40 -16.12
N ASN A 25 -8.27 4.71 -15.89
CA ASN A 25 -7.64 5.69 -16.78
C ASN A 25 -6.24 6.12 -16.32
N HIS A 26 -5.89 5.89 -15.04
CA HIS A 26 -4.61 6.33 -14.49
C HIS A 26 -3.82 5.19 -13.85
N TRP A 27 -4.45 4.36 -13.01
CA TRP A 27 -3.77 3.26 -12.34
C TRP A 27 -3.37 2.15 -13.33
N MET A 28 -4.28 1.75 -14.22
CA MET A 28 -4.03 0.68 -15.21
C MET A 28 -3.37 1.18 -16.50
N THR A 29 -3.18 2.48 -16.69
CA THR A 29 -2.64 3.03 -17.94
C THR A 29 -1.19 3.48 -17.76
N ILE A 30 -0.28 2.94 -18.61
CA ILE A 30 1.15 3.30 -18.61
C ILE A 30 1.34 4.75 -19.06
N GLY A 31 2.18 5.50 -18.34
CA GLY A 31 2.59 6.85 -18.74
C GLY A 31 1.56 7.96 -18.50
N ARG A 32 0.41 7.66 -17.90
CA ARG A 32 -0.56 8.67 -17.45
C ARG A 32 -0.53 8.81 -15.93
N SER A 33 -0.46 10.04 -15.47
CA SER A 33 -0.57 10.39 -14.04
C SER A 33 -1.54 11.56 -13.90
N SER A 34 -2.61 11.37 -13.11
CA SER A 34 -3.52 12.45 -12.70
C SER A 34 -2.83 13.51 -11.83
N LYS A 35 -1.63 13.20 -11.32
CA LYS A 35 -0.85 14.06 -10.42
C LYS A 35 -0.18 15.24 -11.12
N LYS A 36 -0.07 15.21 -12.47
CA LYS A 36 0.44 16.35 -13.25
C LYS A 36 -0.45 17.60 -13.15
N GLU A 37 -1.73 17.41 -12.90
CA GLU A 37 -2.71 18.51 -12.83
C GLU A 37 -2.99 18.95 -11.38
N ASN A 38 -2.72 18.09 -10.39
CA ASN A 38 -2.96 18.34 -8.97
C ASN A 38 -1.77 17.93 -8.12
N PHE A 39 -0.83 18.87 -7.88
CA PHE A 39 0.37 18.62 -7.06
C PHE A 39 0.08 18.40 -5.58
N VAL A 40 -1.08 18.83 -5.08
CA VAL A 40 -1.45 18.76 -3.67
C VAL A 40 -2.68 17.90 -3.51
N SER A 41 -2.65 16.93 -2.59
CA SER A 41 -3.81 16.11 -2.26
C SER A 41 -4.87 16.94 -1.52
N GLN A 42 -6.12 16.46 -1.48
CA GLN A 42 -7.19 17.08 -0.69
C GLN A 42 -6.84 17.21 0.81
N LYS A 43 -5.89 16.43 1.30
CA LYS A 43 -5.35 16.49 2.67
C LYS A 43 -4.12 17.40 2.79
N GLY A 44 -3.83 18.25 1.80
CA GLY A 44 -2.76 19.25 1.82
C GLY A 44 -1.34 18.69 1.64
N ARG A 45 -1.17 17.44 1.22
CA ARG A 45 0.14 16.82 1.02
C ARG A 45 0.57 16.89 -0.44
N ILE A 46 1.87 17.16 -0.67
CA ILE A 46 2.48 17.07 -2.00
C ILE A 46 2.40 15.61 -2.47
N GLN A 47 1.86 15.40 -3.66
CA GLN A 47 1.77 14.07 -4.25
C GLN A 47 3.07 13.75 -4.97
N THR A 48 3.77 12.71 -4.52
CA THR A 48 4.96 12.14 -5.16
C THR A 48 4.56 11.06 -6.18
N GLY A 49 5.45 10.75 -7.13
CA GLY A 49 5.20 9.68 -8.13
C GLY A 49 4.63 10.19 -9.45
N GLU A 50 5.23 11.22 -10.01
CA GLU A 50 4.82 11.89 -11.27
C GLU A 50 4.78 10.96 -12.49
N LYS A 51 5.62 9.91 -12.53
CA LYS A 51 5.80 9.05 -13.71
C LYS A 51 4.79 7.89 -13.81
N GLY A 52 3.97 7.64 -12.79
CA GLY A 52 2.98 6.55 -12.80
C GLY A 52 3.59 5.13 -12.89
N ILE A 53 4.84 4.96 -12.45
CA ILE A 53 5.58 3.68 -12.55
C ILE A 53 5.55 2.84 -11.26
N GLY A 54 5.12 3.43 -10.12
CA GLY A 54 5.16 2.75 -8.80
C GLY A 54 4.37 1.44 -8.75
N ARG A 55 3.30 1.31 -9.55
CA ARG A 55 2.52 0.06 -9.62
C ARG A 55 3.31 -1.13 -10.17
N PHE A 56 4.33 -0.89 -11.04
CA PHE A 56 5.17 -1.97 -11.54
C PHE A 56 6.10 -2.54 -10.46
N ALA A 57 6.28 -1.81 -9.35
CA ALA A 57 6.98 -2.37 -8.19
C ALA A 57 6.20 -3.53 -7.55
N LEU A 58 4.86 -3.54 -7.66
CA LEU A 58 4.04 -4.63 -7.12
C LEU A 58 4.29 -5.93 -7.87
N ASP A 59 4.34 -5.89 -9.21
CA ASP A 59 4.72 -7.04 -10.05
C ASP A 59 6.13 -7.56 -9.73
N ARG A 60 7.08 -6.69 -9.38
CA ARG A 60 8.42 -7.10 -8.96
C ARG A 60 8.44 -7.82 -7.62
N ILE A 61 7.48 -7.51 -6.74
CA ILE A 61 7.43 -8.05 -5.38
C ILE A 61 6.70 -9.39 -5.32
N ALA A 62 5.62 -9.59 -6.10
CA ALA A 62 4.73 -10.74 -5.97
C ALA A 62 4.13 -11.17 -7.31
N ASP A 63 3.66 -12.41 -7.41
CA ASP A 63 2.95 -12.92 -8.57
C ASP A 63 1.48 -12.53 -8.59
N SER A 64 0.88 -12.27 -7.42
CA SER A 64 -0.54 -11.91 -7.34
C SER A 64 -0.75 -10.71 -6.43
N CYS A 65 -1.69 -9.85 -6.82
CA CYS A 65 -2.06 -8.66 -6.06
C CYS A 65 -3.57 -8.45 -6.06
N GLN A 66 -4.11 -8.19 -4.88
CA GLN A 66 -5.44 -7.66 -4.69
C GLN A 66 -5.35 -6.26 -4.09
N MET A 67 -6.17 -5.34 -4.57
CA MET A 67 -6.28 -3.98 -4.02
C MET A 67 -7.72 -3.69 -3.65
N LEU A 68 -7.96 -3.39 -2.39
CA LEU A 68 -9.23 -2.86 -1.92
C LEU A 68 -9.09 -1.36 -1.70
N THR A 69 -9.94 -0.56 -2.35
CA THR A 69 -9.92 0.90 -2.19
C THR A 69 -11.33 1.47 -2.00
N CYS A 70 -11.42 2.56 -1.24
CA CYS A 70 -12.65 3.29 -0.99
C CYS A 70 -12.35 4.79 -0.90
N THR A 71 -13.18 5.62 -1.54
CA THR A 71 -13.09 7.08 -1.45
C THR A 71 -13.97 7.63 -0.34
N ASP A 72 -13.64 8.83 0.19
CA ASP A 72 -14.47 9.54 1.16
C ASP A 72 -15.87 9.80 0.58
N GLY A 73 -16.90 9.45 1.35
CA GLY A 73 -18.30 9.55 0.91
C GLY A 73 -18.72 8.48 -0.11
N GLY A 74 -17.80 7.59 -0.50
CA GLY A 74 -18.11 6.44 -1.37
C GLY A 74 -18.85 5.35 -0.59
N HIS A 75 -20.04 4.99 -1.06
CA HIS A 75 -20.82 3.89 -0.48
C HIS A 75 -20.36 2.51 -1.01
N SER A 76 -19.59 2.48 -2.09
CA SER A 76 -19.07 1.26 -2.70
C SER A 76 -17.56 1.23 -2.65
N ARG A 77 -17.03 0.07 -2.30
CA ARG A 77 -15.61 -0.24 -2.39
C ARG A 77 -15.31 -0.89 -3.72
N LEU A 78 -14.09 -0.73 -4.18
CA LEU A 78 -13.61 -1.33 -5.41
C LEU A 78 -12.53 -2.35 -5.05
N LEU A 79 -12.69 -3.55 -5.56
CA LEU A 79 -11.72 -4.63 -5.51
C LEU A 79 -11.09 -4.79 -6.88
N TRP A 80 -9.80 -4.57 -6.97
CA TRP A 80 -8.99 -4.83 -8.15
C TRP A 80 -8.11 -6.05 -7.89
N THR A 81 -8.07 -6.99 -8.82
CA THR A 81 -7.31 -8.23 -8.70
C THR A 81 -6.49 -8.46 -9.96
N VAL A 82 -5.24 -8.84 -9.79
CA VAL A 82 -4.34 -9.22 -10.88
C VAL A 82 -3.50 -10.43 -10.48
N ASP A 83 -3.28 -11.31 -11.44
CA ASP A 83 -2.35 -12.43 -11.35
C ASP A 83 -1.32 -12.29 -12.48
N TRP A 84 -0.08 -11.97 -12.11
CA TRP A 84 1.02 -11.78 -13.05
C TRP A 84 1.67 -13.10 -13.48
N ASP A 85 1.54 -14.18 -12.69
CA ASP A 85 2.09 -15.49 -13.09
C ASP A 85 1.38 -16.07 -14.33
N SER A 86 0.14 -15.68 -14.55
CA SER A 86 -0.59 -16.06 -15.77
C SER A 86 0.06 -15.54 -17.07
N PHE A 87 1.07 -14.62 -16.98
CA PHE A 87 1.85 -14.09 -18.11
C PHE A 87 3.06 -14.92 -18.49
N SER A 88 3.67 -15.66 -17.57
CA SER A 88 4.85 -16.49 -17.81
C SER A 88 4.58 -17.53 -18.92
N ASN A 89 3.32 -17.79 -19.24
CA ASN A 89 2.85 -18.72 -20.27
C ASN A 89 2.71 -18.11 -21.69
N GLY A 90 3.44 -17.03 -22.02
CA GLY A 90 3.59 -16.54 -23.39
C GLY A 90 2.48 -15.60 -23.89
N LYS A 91 1.68 -15.02 -23.02
CA LYS A 91 0.72 -13.96 -23.37
C LYS A 91 1.44 -12.61 -23.44
N ASN A 92 1.03 -11.76 -24.37
CA ASN A 92 1.57 -10.41 -24.50
C ASN A 92 1.13 -9.52 -23.32
N ILE A 93 1.99 -8.56 -22.93
CA ILE A 93 1.69 -7.54 -21.87
C ILE A 93 0.35 -6.82 -22.07
N THR A 94 -0.15 -6.75 -23.31
CA THR A 94 -1.44 -6.16 -23.66
C THR A 94 -2.66 -7.03 -23.31
N GLU A 95 -2.45 -8.27 -22.90
CA GLU A 95 -3.49 -9.23 -22.54
C GLU A 95 -3.63 -9.42 -21.02
N ILE A 96 -3.03 -8.51 -20.22
CA ILE A 96 -3.15 -8.53 -18.76
C ILE A 96 -4.60 -8.28 -18.38
N GLY A 97 -5.32 -9.35 -18.08
CA GLY A 97 -6.63 -9.29 -17.47
C GLY A 97 -6.49 -8.93 -16.01
N ALA A 98 -6.90 -7.72 -15.63
CA ALA A 98 -7.12 -7.40 -14.25
C ALA A 98 -8.63 -7.21 -14.05
N ASP A 99 -9.18 -7.85 -13.04
CA ASP A 99 -10.57 -7.72 -12.68
C ASP A 99 -10.79 -6.50 -11.78
N LEU A 100 -11.86 -5.75 -12.02
CA LEU A 100 -12.25 -4.61 -11.21
C LEU A 100 -13.74 -4.69 -10.89
N ASP A 101 -14.05 -4.99 -9.64
CA ASP A 101 -15.41 -5.22 -9.17
C ASP A 101 -15.80 -4.25 -8.05
N LYS A 102 -17.09 -3.93 -7.99
CA LYS A 102 -17.67 -3.32 -6.79
C LYS A 102 -17.89 -4.40 -5.73
N THR A 103 -17.57 -4.07 -4.47
CA THR A 103 -17.67 -5.03 -3.39
C THR A 103 -18.17 -4.40 -2.08
N ASP A 104 -18.81 -5.21 -1.25
CA ASP A 104 -19.21 -4.85 0.11
C ASP A 104 -18.14 -5.22 1.16
N ILE A 105 -17.03 -5.86 0.74
CA ILE A 105 -15.92 -6.22 1.63
C ILE A 105 -15.36 -4.93 2.26
N ASN A 106 -15.34 -4.87 3.58
CA ASN A 106 -14.69 -3.77 4.29
C ASN A 106 -13.20 -4.04 4.52
N PHE A 107 -12.45 -3.01 4.92
CA PHE A 107 -11.01 -3.13 5.14
C PHE A 107 -10.62 -4.21 6.17
N ILE A 108 -11.46 -4.46 7.17
CA ILE A 108 -11.18 -5.47 8.20
C ILE A 108 -11.40 -6.88 7.64
N HIS A 109 -12.46 -7.11 6.89
CA HIS A 109 -12.67 -8.40 6.21
C HIS A 109 -11.62 -8.66 5.13
N PHE A 110 -11.10 -7.61 4.48
CA PHE A 110 -10.02 -7.76 3.49
C PHE A 110 -8.69 -8.20 4.13
N LEU A 111 -8.51 -7.90 5.43
CA LEU A 111 -7.39 -8.37 6.24
C LEU A 111 -7.65 -9.74 6.90
N ASP A 112 -8.68 -10.46 6.44
CA ASP A 112 -8.92 -11.82 6.92
C ASP A 112 -7.70 -12.70 6.60
N GLY A 113 -7.22 -13.42 7.62
CA GLY A 113 -5.94 -14.14 7.57
C GLY A 113 -4.73 -13.35 8.10
N CYS A 114 -4.82 -12.04 8.36
CA CYS A 114 -3.79 -11.27 9.05
C CYS A 114 -3.60 -11.80 10.48
N THR A 115 -2.41 -12.29 10.80
CA THR A 115 -2.14 -12.92 12.10
C THR A 115 -1.76 -11.92 13.20
N ASN A 116 -1.32 -10.70 12.86
CA ASN A 116 -1.02 -9.66 13.84
C ASN A 116 -2.26 -8.80 14.15
N SER A 117 -2.87 -9.02 15.33
CA SER A 117 -4.04 -8.27 15.78
C SER A 117 -3.81 -6.77 15.96
N ASN A 118 -2.56 -6.31 16.14
CA ASN A 118 -2.24 -4.89 16.30
C ASN A 118 -2.36 -4.15 14.96
N VAL A 119 -2.08 -4.80 13.83
CA VAL A 119 -2.37 -4.26 12.49
C VAL A 119 -3.87 -3.99 12.36
N ILE A 120 -4.71 -4.96 12.71
CA ILE A 120 -6.18 -4.82 12.65
C ILE A 120 -6.66 -3.68 13.57
N LYS A 121 -6.10 -3.56 14.78
CA LYS A 121 -6.42 -2.45 15.71
C LYS A 121 -6.04 -1.10 15.11
N LEU A 122 -4.86 -1.00 14.50
CA LEU A 122 -4.40 0.23 13.86
C LEU A 122 -5.31 0.63 12.69
N ILE A 123 -5.67 -0.33 11.82
CA ILE A 123 -6.59 -0.08 10.71
C ILE A 123 -7.96 0.42 11.24
N LYS A 124 -8.54 -0.24 12.24
CA LYS A 124 -9.79 0.21 12.87
C LYS A 124 -9.70 1.62 13.44
N LYS A 125 -8.56 1.99 14.01
CA LYS A 125 -8.31 3.30 14.63
C LYS A 125 -8.12 4.41 13.59
N LYS A 126 -7.41 4.14 12.50
CA LYS A 126 -6.93 5.14 11.54
C LYS A 126 -7.75 5.22 10.24
N TRP A 127 -8.34 4.11 9.78
CA TRP A 127 -9.16 4.05 8.57
C TRP A 127 -10.64 4.23 8.92
N LYS A 128 -11.17 5.41 8.67
CA LYS A 128 -12.59 5.69 8.93
C LYS A 128 -13.47 5.32 7.75
N THR A 129 -13.23 5.95 6.60
CA THR A 129 -14.10 5.83 5.42
C THR A 129 -13.34 5.62 4.13
N SER A 130 -12.11 6.12 4.02
CA SER A 130 -11.31 6.09 2.79
C SER A 130 -9.92 5.53 3.00
N GLY A 131 -9.31 5.06 1.92
CA GLY A 131 -7.96 4.52 1.89
C GLY A 131 -7.80 3.42 0.86
N THR A 132 -6.61 2.82 0.86
CA THR A 132 -6.28 1.70 -0.02
C THR A 132 -5.48 0.67 0.74
N ILE A 133 -5.77 -0.62 0.52
CA ILE A 133 -4.98 -1.74 1.02
C ILE A 133 -4.65 -2.64 -0.17
N PHE A 134 -3.38 -2.95 -0.33
CA PHE A 134 -2.89 -4.01 -1.22
C PHE A 134 -2.59 -5.26 -0.39
N LYS A 135 -2.96 -6.40 -0.92
CA LYS A 135 -2.61 -7.73 -0.44
C LYS A 135 -1.82 -8.43 -1.54
N LEU A 136 -0.54 -8.71 -1.29
CA LEU A 136 0.37 -9.36 -2.21
C LEU A 136 0.64 -10.78 -1.73
N THR A 137 0.52 -11.74 -2.63
CA THR A 137 0.72 -13.17 -2.37
C THR A 137 1.65 -13.76 -3.40
N ASN A 138 2.26 -14.90 -3.07
CA ASN A 138 3.31 -15.53 -3.87
C ASN A 138 4.47 -14.55 -4.08
N LEU A 139 5.09 -14.16 -2.96
CA LEU A 139 6.21 -13.21 -2.97
C LEU A 139 7.41 -13.80 -3.70
N ARG A 140 8.09 -12.99 -4.50
CA ARG A 140 9.19 -13.44 -5.37
C ARG A 140 10.53 -13.54 -4.66
N ASP A 141 10.70 -12.80 -3.57
CA ASP A 141 11.91 -12.80 -2.75
C ASP A 141 11.63 -13.45 -1.40
N ASP A 142 12.66 -14.00 -0.77
CA ASP A 142 12.57 -14.53 0.61
C ASP A 142 12.49 -13.39 1.62
N TRP A 143 11.29 -13.14 2.10
CA TRP A 143 11.03 -12.14 3.13
C TRP A 143 11.39 -12.73 4.51
N ASN A 144 12.30 -12.07 5.21
CA ASN A 144 12.75 -12.47 6.52
C ASN A 144 12.94 -11.24 7.43
N SER A 145 13.26 -11.49 8.70
CA SER A 145 13.42 -10.42 9.69
C SER A 145 14.54 -9.43 9.34
N GLU A 146 15.62 -9.88 8.69
CA GLU A 146 16.73 -9.01 8.26
C GLU A 146 16.31 -8.07 7.13
N LEU A 147 15.57 -8.59 6.13
CA LEU A 147 15.01 -7.78 5.06
C LEU A 147 14.01 -6.74 5.60
N ILE A 148 13.14 -7.16 6.53
CA ILE A 148 12.18 -6.24 7.16
C ILE A 148 12.90 -5.14 7.95
N HIS A 149 13.98 -5.48 8.66
CA HIS A 149 14.80 -4.48 9.36
C HIS A 149 15.42 -3.48 8.38
N THR A 150 16.02 -3.96 7.29
CA THR A 150 16.60 -3.10 6.23
C THR A 150 15.54 -2.20 5.58
N ILE A 151 14.34 -2.72 5.31
CA ILE A 151 13.23 -1.92 4.78
C ILE A 151 12.85 -0.83 5.80
N ARG A 152 12.77 -1.15 7.09
CA ARG A 152 12.42 -0.20 8.15
C ARG A 152 13.42 0.96 8.23
N GLU A 153 14.72 0.66 8.18
CA GLU A 153 15.78 1.69 8.14
C GLU A 153 15.66 2.58 6.90
N ASN A 154 15.45 1.97 5.73
CA ASN A 154 15.26 2.73 4.49
C ASN A 154 14.00 3.62 4.52
N LEU A 155 12.92 3.16 5.14
CA LEU A 155 11.69 3.93 5.28
C LEU A 155 11.88 5.15 6.21
N ALA A 156 12.76 5.08 7.20
CA ALA A 156 13.08 6.18 8.11
C ALA A 156 13.60 7.42 7.33
N SER A 157 14.43 7.19 6.31
CA SER A 157 14.96 8.25 5.45
C SER A 157 13.92 8.92 4.55
N LEU A 158 12.74 8.30 4.37
CA LEU A 158 11.65 8.83 3.54
C LEU A 158 10.69 9.74 4.31
N ILE A 159 10.83 9.84 5.63
CA ILE A 159 9.96 10.68 6.46
C ILE A 159 10.56 12.09 6.55
N PRO A 160 9.94 13.12 5.92
CA PRO A 160 10.41 14.50 6.09
C PRO A 160 10.21 14.92 7.55
N TYR A 161 11.24 15.48 8.17
CA TYR A 161 11.20 15.91 9.57
C TYR A 161 10.02 16.84 9.88
N GLU A 162 9.74 17.80 8.98
CA GLU A 162 8.66 18.78 9.14
C GLU A 162 7.26 18.12 9.06
N LEU A 163 7.17 16.90 8.54
CA LEU A 163 5.92 16.17 8.41
C LEU A 163 5.78 15.02 9.41
N SER A 164 6.78 14.75 10.25
CA SER A 164 6.81 13.61 11.19
C SER A 164 5.61 13.60 12.15
N ALA A 165 5.08 14.76 12.52
CA ALA A 165 3.90 14.87 13.37
C ALA A 165 2.58 14.43 12.71
N ILE A 166 2.48 14.53 11.38
CA ILE A 166 1.25 14.28 10.62
C ILE A 166 1.34 13.10 9.65
N TYR A 167 2.56 12.73 9.25
CA TYR A 167 2.83 11.64 8.34
C TYR A 167 3.61 10.55 9.08
N LYS A 168 2.96 9.41 9.29
CA LYS A 168 3.53 8.28 10.01
C LYS A 168 3.60 7.05 9.12
N ILE A 169 4.72 6.36 9.17
CA ILE A 169 4.93 5.07 8.55
C ILE A 169 4.97 4.01 9.66
N TYR A 170 4.32 2.89 9.43
CA TYR A 170 4.36 1.72 10.29
C TYR A 170 4.85 0.52 9.49
N CYS A 171 5.90 -0.13 9.96
CA CYS A 171 6.44 -1.35 9.36
C CYS A 171 6.29 -2.50 10.35
N PHE A 172 5.23 -3.28 10.21
CA PHE A 172 4.91 -4.40 11.09
C PHE A 172 5.53 -5.71 10.60
N GLY A 173 6.12 -6.45 11.51
CA GLY A 173 6.26 -7.90 11.47
C GLY A 173 5.20 -8.58 12.36
N ASN A 174 5.33 -9.89 12.55
CA ASN A 174 4.30 -10.68 13.27
C ASN A 174 4.13 -10.33 14.75
N GLU A 175 5.21 -9.93 15.42
CA GLU A 175 5.21 -9.66 16.86
C GLU A 175 5.14 -8.16 17.21
N ASP A 176 5.13 -7.28 16.19
CA ASP A 176 5.17 -5.83 16.42
C ASP A 176 3.86 -5.30 16.99
N THR A 177 4.01 -4.33 17.89
CA THR A 177 2.93 -3.46 18.37
C THR A 177 2.87 -2.16 17.56
N GLU A 178 1.88 -1.27 17.81
CA GLU A 178 1.85 0.06 17.17
C GLU A 178 3.13 0.85 17.47
N GLU A 179 3.67 0.74 18.69
CA GLU A 179 4.87 1.47 19.12
C GLU A 179 6.15 0.94 18.47
N THR A 180 6.33 -0.39 18.42
CA THR A 180 7.53 -1.00 17.83
C THR A 180 7.54 -0.98 16.32
N ALA A 181 6.36 -0.90 15.68
CA ALA A 181 6.24 -0.81 14.25
C ALA A 181 6.35 0.63 13.70
N GLU A 182 6.18 1.66 14.54
CA GLU A 182 6.31 3.05 14.10
C GLU A 182 7.74 3.34 13.67
N VAL A 183 7.88 3.90 12.45
CA VAL A 183 9.17 4.29 11.88
C VAL A 183 9.36 5.77 12.13
N PHE A 184 10.45 6.12 12.83
CA PHE A 184 10.81 7.49 13.13
C PHE A 184 11.78 8.02 12.09
N SER A 185 11.75 9.35 11.83
CA SER A 185 12.70 10.01 10.95
C SER A 185 14.12 9.95 11.55
N ASP A 186 15.11 9.61 10.72
CA ASP A 186 16.53 9.60 11.14
C ASP A 186 17.02 10.98 11.64
N LEU A 187 16.35 12.06 11.23
CA LEU A 187 16.72 13.42 11.63
C LEU A 187 16.29 13.79 13.06
N GLU A 188 15.44 12.97 13.71
CA GLU A 188 15.12 13.18 15.15
C GLU A 188 16.30 12.87 16.07
N SER A 189 17.32 12.12 15.59
CA SER A 189 18.53 11.81 16.35
C SER A 189 19.57 12.94 16.37
N PHE A 190 19.40 13.97 15.57
CA PHE A 190 20.27 15.15 15.55
C PHE A 190 19.63 16.32 16.30
N SER A 191 19.38 16.16 17.60
CA SER A 191 19.20 17.31 18.49
C SER A 191 20.58 17.96 18.66
N TYR A 192 20.75 19.15 18.13
CA TYR A 192 21.91 19.99 18.47
C TYR A 192 21.81 20.35 19.95
N ASP A 193 22.73 19.82 20.77
CA ASP A 193 23.07 20.37 22.07
C ASP A 193 23.78 21.73 21.92
#